data_4302679bf1ce6c3b491b34168e7f1855
#
_entry.id   4302679bf1ce6c3b491b34168e7f1855
#
_cell.length_a   1.000
_cell.length_b   1.000
_cell.length_c   1.000
_cell.angle_alpha   90.00
_cell.angle_beta   90.00
_cell.angle_gamma   90.00
#
_symmetry.space_group_name_H-M   'P 1'
#
loop_
_entity.id
_entity.type
_entity.pdbx_description
1 polymer ?
#
loop_
_entity_poly.entity_id
_entity_poly.type
_entity_poly.pdbx_seq_one_letter_code
_entity_poly.pdbx_strand_id
1 'polypeptide(L)'
;MKLLLDSVVLIDHFNGIAAATSYLSAHRPDAAVSVITRAEVLTGFERRAARKAARFLDCFPTLGIDQATADLAAVLRRKHGWRLPDAFQAAIARLHGLRLVTRNSRDFQPQRHRFVVIPYRL
;
A
#
# COMPACT_ATOMS: atom_id res chain seq x y z
N MET A 1 6.62 12.75 -3.14
CA MET A 1 6.18 11.37 -2.81
C MET A 1 7.39 10.50 -2.50
N LYS A 2 7.38 9.87 -1.35
CA LYS A 2 8.46 8.97 -0.94
C LYS A 2 7.95 7.59 -0.55
N LEU A 3 6.66 7.48 -0.18
CA LEU A 3 6.08 6.28 0.40
C LEU A 3 4.87 5.82 -0.40
N LEU A 4 4.74 4.51 -0.53
CA LEU A 4 3.52 3.87 -1.04
C LEU A 4 2.90 3.08 0.10
N LEU A 5 1.68 3.43 0.48
CA LEU A 5 0.99 2.79 1.61
C LEU A 5 0.28 1.52 1.16
N ASP A 6 0.61 0.40 1.79
CA ASP A 6 -0.12 -0.84 1.56
C ASP A 6 -1.51 -0.76 2.22
N SER A 7 -2.45 -1.54 1.72
CA SER A 7 -3.83 -1.53 2.20
C SER A 7 -3.95 -1.82 3.69
N VAL A 8 -3.08 -2.67 4.25
CA VAL A 8 -3.14 -3.04 5.66
C VAL A 8 -3.02 -1.82 6.58
N VAL A 9 -2.21 -0.83 6.20
CA VAL A 9 -2.03 0.39 7.02
C VAL A 9 -3.31 1.22 7.03
N LEU A 10 -3.97 1.36 5.89
CA LEU A 10 -5.24 2.08 5.78
C LEU A 10 -6.36 1.31 6.51
N ILE A 11 -6.41 0.00 6.35
CA ILE A 11 -7.39 -0.85 7.02
C ILE A 11 -7.22 -0.76 8.54
N ASP A 12 -5.98 -0.81 9.03
CA ASP A 12 -5.70 -0.62 10.46
C ASP A 12 -6.23 0.73 10.96
N HIS A 13 -6.00 1.80 10.19
CA HIS A 13 -6.53 3.12 10.54
C HIS A 13 -8.06 3.09 10.66
N PHE A 14 -8.76 2.52 9.69
CA PHE A 14 -10.22 2.43 9.73
C PHE A 14 -10.73 1.53 10.85
N ASN A 15 -9.90 0.58 11.30
CA ASN A 15 -10.22 -0.28 12.44
C ASN A 15 -9.87 0.35 13.79
N GLY A 16 -9.44 1.61 13.81
CA GLY A 16 -9.19 2.34 15.05
C GLY A 16 -7.83 2.05 15.67
N ILE A 17 -6.88 1.49 14.92
CA ILE A 17 -5.52 1.24 15.41
C ILE A 17 -4.77 2.58 15.49
N ALA A 18 -4.49 3.03 16.72
CA ALA A 18 -3.88 4.35 16.95
C ALA A 18 -2.52 4.51 16.27
N ALA A 19 -1.70 3.46 16.27
CA ALA A 19 -0.39 3.49 15.63
C ALA A 19 -0.49 3.77 14.13
N ALA A 20 -1.50 3.21 13.45
CA ALA A 20 -1.75 3.45 12.03
C ALA A 20 -2.17 4.90 11.80
N THR A 21 -3.10 5.40 12.60
CA THR A 21 -3.57 6.79 12.48
C THR A 21 -2.42 7.78 12.68
N SER A 22 -1.59 7.53 13.69
CA SER A 22 -0.42 8.38 13.97
C SER A 22 0.58 8.36 12.82
N TYR A 23 0.84 7.18 12.26
CA TYR A 23 1.76 7.05 11.13
C TYR A 23 1.23 7.84 9.91
N LEU A 24 -0.04 7.67 9.57
CA LEU A 24 -0.64 8.38 8.44
C LEU A 24 -0.60 9.89 8.64
N SER A 25 -0.91 10.35 9.85
CA SER A 25 -0.86 11.78 10.18
C SER A 25 0.54 12.36 9.97
N ALA A 26 1.57 11.64 10.41
CA ALA A 26 2.95 12.09 10.35
C ALA A 26 3.52 12.08 8.92
N HIS A 27 3.07 11.15 8.07
CA HIS A 27 3.69 10.90 6.76
C HIS A 27 2.81 11.26 5.57
N ARG A 28 1.60 11.76 5.80
CA ARG A 28 0.63 12.07 4.75
C ARG A 28 1.20 12.90 3.59
N PRO A 29 2.00 13.96 3.82
CA PRO A 29 2.53 14.76 2.70
C PRO A 29 3.43 14.00 1.74
N ASP A 30 4.05 12.91 2.19
CA ASP A 30 5.01 12.12 1.41
C ASP A 30 4.43 10.79 0.91
N ALA A 31 3.16 10.55 1.15
CA ALA A 31 2.55 9.23 0.92
C ALA A 31 1.62 9.22 -0.28
N ALA A 32 1.63 8.11 -1.00
CA ALA A 32 0.70 7.80 -2.09
C ALA A 32 0.06 6.43 -1.83
N VAL A 33 -1.03 6.16 -2.52
CA VAL A 33 -1.69 4.85 -2.53
C VAL A 33 -1.80 4.37 -3.98
N SER A 34 -1.94 3.06 -4.16
CA SER A 34 -2.21 2.49 -5.47
C SER A 34 -3.70 2.24 -5.68
N VAL A 35 -4.08 2.02 -6.93
CA VAL A 35 -5.44 1.56 -7.25
C VAL A 35 -5.74 0.21 -6.61
N ILE A 36 -4.72 -0.63 -6.36
CA ILE A 36 -4.86 -1.90 -5.65
C ILE A 36 -5.27 -1.63 -4.20
N THR A 37 -4.56 -0.75 -3.50
CA THR A 37 -4.90 -0.36 -2.12
C THR A 37 -6.32 0.20 -2.06
N ARG A 38 -6.66 1.07 -3.00
CA ARG A 38 -8.02 1.64 -3.05
C ARG A 38 -9.07 0.55 -3.15
N ALA A 39 -8.90 -0.40 -4.08
CA ALA A 39 -9.85 -1.50 -4.26
C ALA A 39 -9.98 -2.36 -3.01
N GLU A 40 -8.85 -2.72 -2.42
CA GLU A 40 -8.83 -3.56 -1.22
C GLU A 40 -9.50 -2.89 -0.02
N VAL A 41 -9.22 -1.60 0.19
CA VAL A 41 -9.84 -0.85 1.29
C VAL A 41 -11.34 -0.71 1.08
N LEU A 42 -11.77 -0.30 -0.11
CA LEU A 42 -13.19 -0.07 -0.38
C LEU A 42 -14.01 -1.35 -0.35
N THR A 43 -13.41 -2.50 -0.63
CA THR A 43 -14.08 -3.81 -0.52
C THR A 43 -14.62 -4.06 0.90
N GLY A 44 -13.98 -3.50 1.92
CA GLY A 44 -14.39 -3.67 3.32
C GLY A 44 -15.56 -2.80 3.77
N PHE A 45 -16.10 -1.96 2.90
CA PHE A 45 -17.15 -1.01 3.25
C PHE A 45 -18.32 -1.08 2.29
N GLU A 46 -19.50 -0.67 2.78
CA GLU A 46 -20.70 -0.56 1.96
C GLU A 46 -21.21 0.86 1.95
N ARG A 47 -21.80 1.27 0.82
CA ARG A 47 -22.56 2.52 0.65
C ARG A 47 -21.89 3.76 1.26
N ARG A 48 -22.52 4.36 2.31
CA ARG A 48 -22.05 5.59 2.92
C ARG A 48 -20.65 5.45 3.51
N ALA A 49 -20.37 4.32 4.16
CA ALA A 49 -19.05 4.08 4.72
C ALA A 49 -17.98 4.00 3.61
N ALA A 50 -18.32 3.37 2.48
CA ALA A 50 -17.41 3.32 1.33
C ALA A 50 -17.14 4.72 0.78
N ARG A 51 -18.15 5.59 0.71
CA ARG A 51 -17.97 6.98 0.26
C ARG A 51 -17.05 7.77 1.19
N LYS A 52 -17.19 7.57 2.52
CA LYS A 52 -16.29 8.22 3.49
C LYS A 52 -14.85 7.72 3.35
N ALA A 53 -14.69 6.40 3.20
CA ALA A 53 -13.37 5.82 2.98
C ALA A 53 -12.74 6.33 1.69
N ALA A 54 -13.51 6.42 0.60
CA ALA A 54 -13.04 6.95 -0.67
C ALA A 54 -12.56 8.40 -0.53
N ARG A 55 -13.30 9.23 0.19
CA ARG A 55 -12.89 10.63 0.43
C ARG A 55 -11.58 10.70 1.21
N PHE A 56 -11.39 9.82 2.18
CA PHE A 56 -10.12 9.76 2.91
C PHE A 56 -8.98 9.36 1.97
N LEU A 57 -9.19 8.34 1.15
CA LEU A 57 -8.19 7.91 0.17
C LEU A 57 -7.87 8.99 -0.86
N ASP A 58 -8.85 9.82 -1.21
CA ASP A 58 -8.66 10.94 -2.15
C ASP A 58 -7.70 12.00 -1.62
N CYS A 59 -7.35 11.97 -0.33
CA CYS A 59 -6.32 12.84 0.23
C CYS A 59 -4.90 12.44 -0.18
N PHE A 60 -4.73 11.28 -0.79
CA PHE A 60 -3.43 10.78 -1.26
C PHE A 60 -3.41 10.72 -2.78
N PRO A 61 -2.26 11.00 -3.42
CA PRO A 61 -2.11 10.67 -4.84
C PRO A 61 -2.37 9.18 -5.06
N THR A 62 -3.09 8.85 -6.13
CA THR A 62 -3.41 7.46 -6.46
C THR A 62 -2.65 7.05 -7.71
N LEU A 63 -1.83 6.02 -7.59
CA LEU A 63 -1.01 5.50 -8.68
C LEU A 63 -1.73 4.33 -9.36
N GLY A 64 -1.80 4.38 -10.68
CA GLY A 64 -2.45 3.36 -11.48
C GLY A 64 -1.51 2.22 -11.86
N ILE A 65 -2.05 1.33 -12.67
CA ILE A 65 -1.33 0.17 -13.22
C ILE A 65 -1.32 0.32 -14.74
N ASP A 66 -0.13 0.33 -15.30
CA ASP A 66 0.06 0.31 -16.74
C ASP A 66 0.72 -1.00 -17.18
N GLN A 67 1.03 -1.12 -18.46
CA GLN A 67 1.64 -2.32 -19.01
C GLN A 67 3.01 -2.61 -18.37
N ALA A 68 3.84 -1.58 -18.17
CA ALA A 68 5.15 -1.75 -17.56
C ALA A 68 5.03 -2.27 -16.11
N THR A 69 4.05 -1.77 -15.36
CA THR A 69 3.76 -2.25 -14.01
C THR A 69 3.35 -3.73 -14.03
N ALA A 70 2.48 -4.10 -14.95
CA ALA A 70 2.02 -5.48 -15.08
C ALA A 70 3.18 -6.43 -15.42
N ASP A 71 4.04 -6.03 -16.34
CA ASP A 71 5.19 -6.83 -16.75
C ASP A 71 6.14 -7.05 -15.57
N LEU A 72 6.45 -5.99 -14.82
CA LEU A 72 7.32 -6.09 -13.66
C LEU A 72 6.67 -6.93 -12.55
N ALA A 73 5.38 -6.77 -12.31
CA ALA A 73 4.65 -7.56 -11.32
C ALA A 73 4.73 -9.06 -11.63
N ALA A 74 4.62 -9.42 -12.91
CA ALA A 74 4.74 -10.82 -13.34
C ALA A 74 6.14 -11.38 -13.02
N VAL A 75 7.19 -10.61 -13.29
CA VAL A 75 8.56 -10.99 -12.97
C VAL A 75 8.75 -11.17 -11.47
N LEU A 76 8.28 -10.22 -10.68
CA LEU A 76 8.42 -10.25 -9.22
C LEU A 76 7.64 -11.40 -8.60
N ARG A 77 6.43 -11.67 -9.09
CA ARG A 77 5.65 -12.80 -8.63
C ARG A 77 6.38 -14.12 -8.87
N ARG A 78 6.94 -14.28 -10.06
CA ARG A 78 7.67 -15.50 -10.42
C ARG A 78 8.91 -15.68 -9.56
N LYS A 79 9.64 -14.59 -9.31
CA LYS A 79 10.88 -14.62 -8.54
C LYS A 79 10.66 -14.88 -7.05
N HIS A 80 9.64 -14.23 -6.47
CA HIS A 80 9.43 -14.23 -5.02
C HIS A 80 8.26 -15.08 -4.55
N GLY A 81 7.39 -15.53 -5.45
CA GLY A 81 6.20 -16.28 -5.09
C GLY A 81 5.13 -15.45 -4.40
N TRP A 82 5.20 -14.14 -4.48
CA TRP A 82 4.19 -13.26 -3.89
C TRP A 82 2.84 -13.40 -4.58
N ARG A 83 1.77 -13.14 -3.84
CA ARG A 83 0.44 -13.04 -4.45
C ARG A 83 0.42 -11.85 -5.40
N LEU A 84 -0.42 -11.94 -6.42
CA LEU A 84 -0.43 -10.93 -7.48
C LEU A 84 -0.66 -9.49 -6.97
N PRO A 85 -1.60 -9.23 -6.04
CA PRO A 85 -1.75 -7.88 -5.50
C PRO A 85 -0.48 -7.36 -4.83
N ASP A 86 0.24 -8.20 -4.09
CA ASP A 86 1.50 -7.82 -3.45
C ASP A 86 2.59 -7.54 -4.48
N ALA A 87 2.65 -8.36 -5.53
CA ALA A 87 3.60 -8.14 -6.64
C ALA A 87 3.32 -6.82 -7.34
N PHE A 88 2.06 -6.44 -7.53
CA PHE A 88 1.70 -5.14 -8.09
C PHE A 88 2.15 -3.99 -7.18
N GLN A 89 1.95 -4.10 -5.88
CA GLN A 89 2.40 -3.08 -4.93
C GLN A 89 3.92 -2.88 -5.01
N ALA A 90 4.67 -3.98 -5.02
CA ALA A 90 6.12 -3.92 -5.15
C ALA A 90 6.55 -3.31 -6.49
N ALA A 91 5.87 -3.67 -7.57
CA ALA A 91 6.17 -3.13 -8.91
C ALA A 91 5.93 -1.61 -8.97
N ILE A 92 4.81 -1.14 -8.43
CA ILE A 92 4.49 0.28 -8.37
C ILE A 92 5.54 1.04 -7.55
N ALA A 93 5.87 0.52 -6.36
CA ALA A 93 6.88 1.14 -5.51
C ALA A 93 8.21 1.26 -6.24
N ARG A 94 8.64 0.20 -6.90
CA ARG A 94 9.92 0.17 -7.60
C ARG A 94 9.95 1.11 -8.80
N LEU A 95 8.91 1.12 -9.61
CA LEU A 95 8.86 1.96 -10.82
C LEU A 95 8.78 3.44 -10.49
N HIS A 96 8.19 3.79 -9.36
CA HIS A 96 8.07 5.19 -8.92
C HIS A 96 9.15 5.61 -7.92
N GLY A 97 10.09 4.74 -7.60
CA GLY A 97 11.14 5.04 -6.64
C GLY A 97 10.63 5.28 -5.22
N LEU A 98 9.56 4.59 -4.84
CA LEU A 98 8.94 4.74 -3.53
C LEU A 98 9.30 3.57 -2.62
N ARG A 99 9.20 3.79 -1.31
CA ARG A 99 9.30 2.73 -0.32
C ARG A 99 7.91 2.22 0.00
N LEU A 100 7.75 0.91 0.03
CA LEU A 100 6.47 0.27 0.37
C LEU A 100 6.32 0.18 1.88
N VAL A 101 5.27 0.81 2.40
CA VAL A 101 4.93 0.83 3.83
C VAL A 101 3.90 -0.26 4.08
N THR A 102 4.30 -1.32 4.78
CA THR A 102 3.43 -2.47 5.03
C THR A 102 3.76 -3.13 6.36
N ARG A 103 2.75 -3.74 7.00
CA ARG A 103 2.94 -4.60 8.17
C ARG A 103 3.26 -6.06 7.78
N ASN A 104 3.16 -6.38 6.51
CA ASN A 104 3.36 -7.75 6.02
C ASN A 104 4.85 -8.08 5.98
N SER A 105 5.48 -8.24 7.15
CA SER A 105 6.90 -8.57 7.26
C SER A 105 7.19 -10.02 6.88
N ARG A 106 6.18 -10.86 6.75
CA ARG A 106 6.32 -12.25 6.34
C ARG A 106 6.75 -12.35 4.87
N ASP A 107 6.04 -11.65 3.99
CA ASP A 107 6.32 -11.66 2.55
C ASP A 107 7.33 -10.58 2.16
N PHE A 108 7.26 -9.42 2.83
CA PHE A 108 8.12 -8.28 2.57
C PHE A 108 9.09 -8.07 3.74
N GLN A 109 10.12 -8.90 3.82
CA GLN A 109 11.12 -8.77 4.89
C GLN A 109 12.06 -7.60 4.59
N PRO A 110 12.16 -6.59 5.48
CA PRO A 110 13.02 -5.44 5.24
C PRO A 110 14.50 -5.81 5.07
N GLN A 111 14.94 -6.89 5.71
CA GLN A 111 16.31 -7.39 5.58
C GLN A 111 16.64 -7.86 4.16
N ARG A 112 15.63 -8.32 3.43
CA ARG A 112 15.77 -8.82 2.06
C ARG A 112 15.38 -7.80 1.01
N HIS A 113 14.56 -6.81 1.39
CA HIS A 113 13.98 -5.84 0.46
C HIS A 113 14.13 -4.43 1.01
N ARG A 114 15.11 -3.69 0.52
CA ARG A 114 15.41 -2.34 1.00
C ARG A 114 14.28 -1.34 0.79
N PHE A 115 13.40 -1.61 -0.16
CA PHE A 115 12.28 -0.72 -0.45
C PHE A 115 11.13 -0.84 0.57
N VAL A 116 11.22 -1.77 1.52
CA VAL A 116 10.14 -2.04 2.48
C VAL A 116 10.37 -1.27 3.79
N VAL A 117 9.29 -0.66 4.30
CA VAL A 117 9.24 -0.02 5.62
C VAL A 117 8.15 -0.70 6.43
N ILE A 118 8.50 -1.18 7.62
CA ILE A 118 7.51 -1.65 8.58
C ILE A 118 7.18 -0.46 9.49
N PRO A 119 5.96 0.12 9.42
CA PRO A 119 5.68 1.39 10.07
C PRO A 119 5.49 1.28 11.59
N TYR A 120 5.00 0.13 12.03
CA TYR A 120 4.74 -0.16 13.44
C TYR A 120 4.51 -1.66 13.59
N ARG A 121 4.62 -2.13 14.81
CA ARG A 121 4.33 -3.54 15.15
C ARG A 121 3.19 -3.58 16.17
N LEU A 122 2.30 -4.52 16.01
CA LEU A 122 1.16 -4.70 16.92
C LEU A 122 1.38 -5.87 17.84
#